data_642f6be14623d1d57e0fdd789c8efe8f
#
_entry.id   642f6be14623d1d57e0fdd789c8efe8f
#
_cell.length_a   1.000
_cell.length_b   1.000
_cell.length_c   1.000
_cell.angle_alpha   90.00
_cell.angle_beta   90.00
_cell.angle_gamma   90.00
#
_symmetry.space_group_name_H-M   'P 1'
#
loop_
_entity.id
_entity.type
_entity.pdbx_description
1 polymer ?
#
loop_
_entity_poly.entity_id
_entity_poly.type
_entity_poly.pdbx_seq_one_letter_code
_entity_poly.pdbx_strand_id
1 'polypeptide(L)'
;MDFRRAIPADATGIAKLEDEIFNDAWSYRDVQDLICTEGGMCFVALDEGEVIAYVIGRLIAPEGEIYRVAVTPRKRQRGIGYRLLDYAVKTSKGQGLERLFLEVRSRNLPAVKL
;
A
#
# COMPACT_ATOMS: atom_id res chain seq x y z
N MET A 1 4.68 -12.27 -10.76
CA MET A 1 4.20 -11.14 -9.92
C MET A 1 5.17 -10.95 -8.77
N ASP A 2 5.63 -9.73 -8.58
CA ASP A 2 6.62 -9.42 -7.56
C ASP A 2 6.04 -8.51 -6.50
N PHE A 3 6.37 -8.78 -5.25
CA PHE A 3 6.02 -7.92 -4.12
C PHE A 3 7.32 -7.34 -3.58
N ARG A 4 7.34 -6.04 -3.33
CA ARG A 4 8.50 -5.39 -2.74
C ARG A 4 8.15 -4.06 -2.08
N ARG A 5 9.09 -3.52 -1.35
CA ARG A 5 8.95 -2.17 -0.83
C ARG A 5 8.94 -1.18 -1.99
N ALA A 6 8.09 -0.16 -1.90
CA ALA A 6 8.04 0.87 -2.93
C ALA A 6 9.31 1.71 -2.93
N ILE A 7 9.72 2.12 -4.11
CA ILE A 7 10.82 3.06 -4.32
C ILE A 7 10.23 4.35 -4.95
N PRO A 8 10.97 5.47 -4.94
CA PRO A 8 10.41 6.72 -5.47
C PRO A 8 9.86 6.62 -6.90
N ALA A 9 10.47 5.79 -7.74
CA ALA A 9 9.99 5.59 -9.11
C ALA A 9 8.56 5.00 -9.17
N ASP A 10 8.11 4.36 -8.10
CA ASP A 10 6.77 3.76 -8.07
C ASP A 10 5.67 4.78 -7.82
N ALA A 11 6.03 5.99 -7.38
CA ALA A 11 5.03 7.01 -7.05
C ALA A 11 4.12 7.36 -8.23
N THR A 12 4.65 7.33 -9.44
CA THR A 12 3.86 7.60 -10.65
C THR A 12 2.75 6.55 -10.82
N GLY A 13 3.11 5.27 -10.71
CA GLY A 13 2.14 4.19 -10.86
C GLY A 13 1.09 4.19 -9.76
N ILE A 14 1.51 4.45 -8.52
CA ILE A 14 0.60 4.52 -7.38
C ILE A 14 -0.38 5.69 -7.54
N ALA A 15 0.13 6.88 -7.87
CA ALA A 15 -0.71 8.07 -8.04
C ALA A 15 -1.72 7.88 -9.17
N LYS A 16 -1.31 7.21 -10.24
CA LYS A 16 -2.21 6.90 -11.36
C LYS A 16 -3.38 6.02 -10.90
N LEU A 17 -3.08 4.97 -10.13
CA LEU A 17 -4.13 4.11 -9.59
C LEU A 17 -5.00 4.84 -8.57
N GLU A 18 -4.41 5.73 -7.76
CA GLU A 18 -5.19 6.55 -6.83
C GLU A 18 -6.23 7.37 -7.59
N ASP A 19 -5.83 8.00 -8.68
CA ASP A 19 -6.74 8.80 -9.50
C ASP A 19 -7.84 7.96 -10.13
N GLU A 20 -7.53 6.75 -10.53
CA GLU A 20 -8.51 5.85 -11.16
C GLU A 20 -9.52 5.30 -10.16
N ILE A 21 -9.10 5.09 -8.90
CA ILE A 21 -9.89 4.35 -7.92
C ILE A 21 -10.61 5.26 -6.93
N PHE A 22 -9.97 6.34 -6.50
CA PHE A 22 -10.47 7.16 -5.38
C PHE A 22 -10.81 8.59 -5.80
N ASN A 23 -11.89 9.12 -5.22
CA ASN A 23 -12.24 10.52 -5.42
C ASN A 23 -11.33 11.46 -4.64
N ASP A 24 -10.81 10.99 -3.51
CA ASP A 24 -9.88 11.73 -2.66
C ASP A 24 -8.47 11.21 -2.84
N ALA A 25 -8.04 11.11 -4.09
CA ALA A 25 -6.76 10.52 -4.44
C ALA A 25 -5.58 11.25 -3.79
N TRP A 26 -4.60 10.48 -3.33
CA TRP A 26 -3.30 11.01 -2.91
C TRP A 26 -2.59 11.52 -4.17
N SER A 27 -1.97 12.69 -4.05
CA SER A 27 -1.19 13.25 -5.16
C SER A 27 0.12 12.47 -5.33
N TYR A 28 0.70 12.60 -6.51
CA TYR A 28 2.04 12.06 -6.79
C TYR A 28 3.04 12.53 -5.71
N ARG A 29 3.00 13.82 -5.38
CA ARG A 29 3.93 14.40 -4.41
C ARG A 29 3.75 13.78 -3.03
N ASP A 30 2.52 13.62 -2.59
CA ASP A 30 2.24 13.04 -1.27
C ASP A 30 2.69 11.59 -1.20
N VAL A 31 2.46 10.83 -2.26
CA VAL A 31 2.92 9.44 -2.34
C VAL A 31 4.45 9.39 -2.30
N GLN A 32 5.11 10.23 -3.09
CA GLN A 32 6.56 10.26 -3.13
C GLN A 32 7.15 10.65 -1.78
N ASP A 33 6.57 11.66 -1.13
CA ASP A 33 7.01 12.09 0.20
C ASP A 33 6.89 10.96 1.21
N LEU A 34 5.80 10.21 1.17
CA LEU A 34 5.61 9.10 2.10
C LEU A 34 6.60 7.97 1.83
N ILE A 35 6.86 7.65 0.56
CA ILE A 35 7.86 6.63 0.20
C ILE A 35 9.24 7.01 0.73
N CYS A 36 9.59 8.28 0.66
CA CYS A 36 10.90 8.78 1.08
C CYS A 36 11.00 9.05 2.58
N THR A 37 9.87 9.01 3.29
CA THR A 37 9.85 9.26 4.73
C THR A 37 10.42 8.06 5.49
N GLU A 38 11.22 8.33 6.51
CA GLU A 38 11.66 7.29 7.43
C GLU A 38 10.42 6.67 8.08
N GLY A 39 10.33 5.35 8.07
CA GLY A 39 9.17 4.64 8.58
C GLY A 39 8.02 4.54 7.60
N GLY A 40 8.20 4.92 6.35
CA GLY A 40 7.17 4.73 5.34
C GLY A 40 6.89 3.24 5.13
N MET A 41 5.63 2.85 5.27
CA MET A 41 5.18 1.48 5.00
C MET A 41 4.53 1.46 3.62
N CYS A 42 5.34 1.61 2.59
CA CYS A 42 4.85 1.64 1.22
C CYS A 42 5.36 0.42 0.47
N PHE A 43 4.44 -0.37 -0.06
CA PHE A 43 4.75 -1.62 -0.74
C PHE A 43 3.93 -1.72 -2.02
N VAL A 44 4.49 -2.39 -3.02
CA VAL A 44 3.84 -2.55 -4.31
C VAL A 44 3.84 -4.01 -4.74
N ALA A 45 2.82 -4.36 -5.51
CA ALA A 45 2.80 -5.58 -6.28
C ALA A 45 2.95 -5.18 -7.75
N LEU A 46 3.85 -5.85 -8.43
CA LEU A 46 4.17 -5.58 -9.82
C LEU A 46 3.87 -6.80 -10.68
N ASP A 47 3.26 -6.54 -11.82
CA ASP A 47 3.05 -7.57 -12.84
C ASP A 47 3.68 -7.04 -14.13
N GLU A 48 4.68 -7.75 -14.62
CA GLU A 48 5.45 -7.33 -15.79
C GLU A 48 5.96 -5.89 -15.68
N GLY A 49 6.42 -5.52 -14.48
CA GLY A 49 6.97 -4.19 -14.22
C GLY A 49 5.93 -3.11 -13.98
N GLU A 50 4.65 -3.43 -14.08
CA GLU A 50 3.57 -2.46 -13.86
C GLU A 50 3.02 -2.59 -12.44
N VAL A 51 2.83 -1.47 -11.76
CA VAL A 51 2.21 -1.44 -10.43
C VAL A 51 0.74 -1.80 -10.58
N ILE A 52 0.34 -2.93 -9.97
CA ILE A 52 -1.05 -3.39 -10.01
C ILE A 52 -1.74 -3.30 -8.67
N ALA A 53 -0.98 -3.14 -7.60
CA ALA A 53 -1.52 -3.00 -6.25
C ALA A 53 -0.51 -2.28 -5.38
N TYR A 54 -0.98 -1.66 -4.32
CA TYR A 54 -0.09 -0.96 -3.39
C TYR A 54 -0.70 -0.89 -2.00
N VAL A 55 0.20 -0.76 -1.02
CA VAL A 55 -0.12 -0.42 0.36
C VAL A 55 0.64 0.84 0.67
N ILE A 56 -0.01 1.85 1.22
CA ILE A 56 0.66 3.04 1.71
C ILE A 56 0.28 3.27 3.17
N GLY A 57 1.29 3.51 3.98
CA GLY A 57 1.13 3.70 5.41
C GLY A 57 2.41 4.18 6.04
N ARG A 58 2.44 4.19 7.36
CA ARG A 58 3.59 4.66 8.12
C ARG A 58 3.78 3.84 9.39
N LEU A 59 5.02 3.53 9.70
CA LEU A 59 5.41 2.85 10.93
C LEU A 59 6.16 3.82 11.84
N ILE A 60 5.62 4.05 13.03
CA ILE A 60 6.33 4.69 14.13
C ILE A 60 6.29 3.64 15.23
N ALA A 61 7.35 2.85 15.33
CA ALA A 61 7.37 1.69 16.19
C ALA A 61 6.96 2.04 17.62
N PRO A 62 6.11 1.22 18.27
CA PRO A 62 5.66 -0.10 17.83
C PRO A 62 4.39 -0.09 16.97
N GLU A 63 3.90 1.07 16.57
CA GLU A 63 2.61 1.21 15.88
C GLU A 63 2.77 1.54 14.41
N GLY A 64 2.00 0.85 13.59
CA GLY A 64 1.90 1.15 12.17
C GLY A 64 0.47 1.53 11.80
N GLU A 65 0.34 2.39 10.80
CA GLU A 65 -0.96 2.81 10.30
C GLU A 65 -0.97 2.66 8.78
N ILE A 66 -1.96 1.93 8.29
CA ILE A 66 -2.19 1.77 6.85
C ILE A 66 -3.25 2.76 6.42
N TYR A 67 -2.91 3.60 5.47
CA TYR A 67 -3.82 4.62 4.94
C TYR A 67 -4.61 4.12 3.76
N ARG A 68 -3.99 3.33 2.91
CA ARG A 68 -4.61 2.81 1.69
C ARG A 68 -4.10 1.42 1.36
N VAL A 69 -5.00 0.56 0.92
CA VAL A 69 -4.67 -0.69 0.23
C VAL A 69 -5.54 -0.71 -1.01
N ALA A 70 -4.96 -0.88 -2.16
CA ALA A 70 -5.75 -0.90 -3.39
C ALA A 70 -5.15 -1.85 -4.42
N VAL A 71 -6.02 -2.40 -5.26
CA VAL A 71 -5.66 -3.28 -6.36
C VAL A 71 -6.34 -2.72 -7.61
N THR A 72 -5.62 -2.68 -8.72
CA THR A 72 -6.21 -2.26 -9.99
C THR A 72 -7.46 -3.09 -10.27
N PRO A 73 -8.55 -2.47 -10.76
CA PRO A 73 -9.81 -3.20 -10.98
C PRO A 73 -9.68 -4.47 -11.80
N ARG A 74 -8.77 -4.49 -12.78
CA ARG A 74 -8.56 -5.65 -13.65
C ARG A 74 -8.03 -6.88 -12.93
N LYS A 75 -7.44 -6.69 -11.77
CA LYS A 75 -6.75 -7.75 -11.02
C LYS A 75 -7.41 -8.08 -9.68
N ARG A 76 -8.60 -7.57 -9.44
CA ARG A 76 -9.32 -7.81 -8.18
C ARG A 76 -9.83 -9.23 -8.09
N GLN A 77 -10.18 -9.63 -6.87
CA GLN A 77 -10.73 -10.94 -6.55
C GLN A 77 -9.75 -12.11 -6.80
N ARG A 78 -8.46 -11.80 -6.74
CA ARG A 78 -7.39 -12.81 -6.90
C ARG A 78 -6.54 -12.92 -5.63
N GLY A 79 -6.95 -12.25 -4.55
CA GLY A 79 -6.21 -12.28 -3.28
C GLY A 79 -4.94 -11.45 -3.28
N ILE A 80 -4.71 -10.61 -4.29
CA ILE A 80 -3.48 -9.83 -4.41
C ILE A 80 -3.35 -8.82 -3.26
N GLY A 81 -4.43 -8.10 -2.96
CA GLY A 81 -4.41 -7.12 -1.88
C GLY A 81 -4.08 -7.75 -0.54
N TYR A 82 -4.69 -8.90 -0.25
CA TYR A 82 -4.41 -9.64 0.98
C TYR A 82 -2.95 -10.09 1.04
N ARG A 83 -2.45 -10.66 -0.04
CA ARG A 83 -1.07 -11.15 -0.10
C ARG A 83 -0.07 -10.01 0.06
N LEU A 84 -0.36 -8.87 -0.56
CA LEU A 84 0.51 -7.70 -0.44
C LEU A 84 0.49 -7.14 0.99
N LEU A 85 -0.69 -7.05 1.59
CA LEU A 85 -0.80 -6.58 2.97
C LEU A 85 -0.08 -7.52 3.93
N ASP A 86 -0.21 -8.84 3.73
CA ASP A 86 0.49 -9.85 4.52
C ASP A 86 2.01 -9.66 4.40
N TYR A 87 2.49 -9.45 3.19
CA TYR A 87 3.91 -9.19 2.95
C TYR A 87 4.37 -7.92 3.69
N ALA A 88 3.57 -6.85 3.60
CA ALA A 88 3.88 -5.58 4.26
C ALA A 88 3.94 -5.74 5.78
N VAL A 89 2.99 -6.47 6.35
CA VAL A 89 2.95 -6.71 7.80
C VAL A 89 4.16 -7.51 8.26
N LYS A 90 4.47 -8.60 7.56
CA LYS A 90 5.60 -9.45 7.92
C LYS A 90 6.92 -8.70 7.82
N THR A 91 7.09 -7.93 6.77
CA THR A 91 8.30 -7.12 6.60
C THR A 91 8.41 -6.07 7.70
N SER A 92 7.30 -5.42 8.05
CA SER A 92 7.29 -4.37 9.05
C SER A 92 7.48 -4.91 10.47
N LYS A 93 7.07 -6.15 10.75
CA LYS A 93 7.35 -6.79 12.03
C LYS A 93 8.85 -6.87 12.29
N GLY A 94 9.63 -7.10 11.26
CA GLY A 94 11.08 -7.09 11.37
C GLY A 94 11.65 -5.72 11.70
N GLN A 95 10.85 -4.67 11.58
CA GLN A 95 11.23 -3.28 11.86
C GLN A 95 10.56 -2.73 13.11
N GLY A 96 9.96 -3.58 13.93
CA GLY A 96 9.39 -3.18 15.20
C GLY A 96 7.87 -3.00 15.23
N LEU A 97 7.17 -3.37 14.18
CA LEU A 97 5.71 -3.30 14.17
C LEU A 97 5.13 -4.32 15.15
N GLU A 98 4.31 -3.84 16.09
CA GLU A 98 3.59 -4.69 17.04
C GLU A 98 2.09 -4.50 16.95
N ARG A 99 1.62 -3.29 16.63
CA ARG A 99 0.20 -2.97 16.51
C ARG A 99 -0.05 -2.27 15.18
N LEU A 100 -1.06 -2.74 14.47
CA LEU A 100 -1.41 -2.19 13.16
C LEU A 100 -2.81 -1.60 13.19
N PHE A 101 -2.91 -0.36 12.77
CA PHE A 101 -4.18 0.33 12.61
C PHE A 101 -4.48 0.50 11.13
N LEU A 102 -5.72 0.17 10.76
CA LEU A 102 -6.18 0.34 9.39
C LEU A 102 -7.17 1.49 9.37
N GLU A 103 -6.86 2.52 8.60
CA GLU A 103 -7.79 3.60 8.40
C GLU A 103 -8.70 3.22 7.24
N VAL A 104 -9.79 2.50 7.56
CA VAL A 104 -10.73 2.05 6.54
C VAL A 104 -11.83 3.08 6.44
N ARG A 105 -11.69 4.00 5.51
CA ARG A 105 -12.74 4.94 5.21
C ARG A 105 -13.62 4.47 4.09
N SER A 106 -13.19 3.49 3.42
CA SER A 106 -13.73 3.23 2.11
C SER A 106 -14.67 2.05 2.10
N ARG A 107 -15.82 2.27 1.55
CA ARG A 107 -16.74 1.22 1.18
C ARG A 107 -16.19 0.31 0.09
N ASN A 108 -15.09 0.72 -0.51
CA ASN A 108 -14.50 -0.01 -1.63
C ASN A 108 -13.49 -1.04 -1.18
N LEU A 109 -13.15 -1.03 0.09
CA LEU A 109 -12.24 -2.03 0.61
C LEU A 109 -13.05 -3.16 1.19
N PRO A 110 -12.94 -4.37 0.62
CA PRO A 110 -13.44 -5.54 1.33
C PRO A 110 -12.76 -5.52 2.69
N ALA A 111 -13.49 -5.85 3.73
CA ALA A 111 -12.93 -5.93 5.06
C ALA A 111 -11.69 -6.81 5.00
N VAL A 112 -10.54 -6.24 5.29
CA VAL A 112 -9.31 -6.99 5.32
C VAL A 112 -9.22 -7.61 6.70
N LYS A 113 -9.49 -8.89 6.77
CA LYS A 113 -9.29 -9.64 8.01
C LYS A 113 -7.84 -10.07 8.04
N LEU A 114 -7.14 -9.57 9.00
CA LEU A 114 -5.76 -9.98 9.24
C LEU A 114 -5.71 -11.28 10.02
#